data_d58da815e4f2bd7c6aca33179b1ffe3e
#
_entry.id   d58da815e4f2bd7c6aca33179b1ffe3e
#
_cell.length_a   1.000
_cell.length_b   1.000
_cell.length_c   1.000
_cell.angle_alpha   90.00
_cell.angle_beta   90.00
_cell.angle_gamma   90.00
#
_symmetry.space_group_name_H-M   'P 1'
#
loop_
_entity.id
_entity.type
_entity.pdbx_description
1 polymer ?
#
loop_
_entity_poly.entity_id
_entity_poly.type
_entity_poly.pdbx_seq_one_letter_code
_entity_poly.pdbx_strand_id
1 'polypeptide(L)'
;MRTHIPLFATFLILFGLSALAMAEGNIDLLMSDVFPQSQAAYIGYESIERQDIPESSSVERKYLIVDFRFTEQLPAGEQLQASVHKACMALLKNRELVRSLSDSGYDMVSVAFDRRSQFDCL
;
A
#
# COMPACT_ATOMS: atom_id res chain seq x y z
N MET A 1 -12.56 -42.04 -5.27
CA MET A 1 -13.91 -41.69 -5.67
C MET A 1 -14.51 -40.64 -4.79
N ARG A 2 -14.42 -40.82 -3.54
CA ARG A 2 -15.12 -39.99 -2.58
C ARG A 2 -14.35 -38.76 -2.16
N THR A 3 -13.13 -38.65 -2.60
CA THR A 3 -12.20 -37.59 -2.18
C THR A 3 -12.35 -36.28 -2.90
N HIS A 4 -13.28 -36.20 -3.84
CA HIS A 4 -13.45 -34.99 -4.67
C HIS A 4 -14.13 -33.84 -3.93
N ILE A 5 -15.05 -34.15 -3.05
CA ILE A 5 -15.87 -33.14 -2.36
C ILE A 5 -15.03 -32.23 -1.46
N PRO A 6 -14.10 -32.72 -0.64
CA PRO A 6 -13.26 -31.85 0.20
C PRO A 6 -12.37 -30.89 -0.61
N LEU A 7 -11.90 -31.33 -1.77
CA LEU A 7 -11.09 -30.47 -2.63
C LEU A 7 -11.89 -29.29 -3.17
N PHE A 8 -13.15 -29.50 -3.48
CA PHE A 8 -14.03 -28.43 -3.95
C PHE A 8 -14.23 -27.35 -2.90
N ALA A 9 -14.50 -27.73 -1.67
CA ALA A 9 -14.69 -26.79 -0.56
C ALA A 9 -13.42 -25.97 -0.30
N THR A 10 -12.27 -26.61 -0.36
CA THR A 10 -10.99 -25.93 -0.15
C THR A 10 -10.73 -24.87 -1.23
N PHE A 11 -11.08 -25.18 -2.47
CA PHE A 11 -10.90 -24.25 -3.59
C PHE A 11 -11.75 -22.99 -3.40
N LEU A 12 -12.98 -23.10 -2.95
CA LEU A 12 -13.86 -21.98 -2.72
C LEU A 12 -13.34 -21.04 -1.64
N ILE A 13 -12.74 -21.58 -0.57
CA ILE A 13 -12.15 -20.79 0.51
C ILE A 13 -10.95 -19.99 -0.01
N LEU A 14 -10.09 -20.60 -0.81
CA LEU A 14 -8.94 -19.93 -1.40
C LEU A 14 -9.36 -18.79 -2.34
N PHE A 15 -10.43 -18.98 -3.07
CA PHE A 15 -10.92 -17.96 -3.99
C PHE A 15 -11.39 -16.71 -3.25
N GLY A 16 -12.04 -16.86 -2.10
CA GLY A 16 -12.48 -15.72 -1.29
C GLY A 16 -11.34 -14.91 -0.71
N LEU A 17 -10.21 -15.54 -0.40
CA LEU A 17 -9.04 -14.85 0.16
C LEU A 17 -8.21 -14.11 -0.90
N SER A 18 -8.27 -14.53 -2.16
CA SER A 18 -7.42 -13.97 -3.21
C SER A 18 -7.75 -12.52 -3.54
N ALA A 19 -8.98 -12.05 -3.30
CA ALA A 19 -9.37 -10.67 -3.59
C ALA A 19 -8.60 -9.65 -2.75
N LEU A 20 -8.41 -9.91 -1.45
CA LEU A 20 -7.62 -9.05 -0.57
C LEU A 20 -6.12 -9.11 -0.89
N ALA A 21 -5.62 -10.30 -1.18
CA ALA A 21 -4.22 -10.50 -1.53
C ALA A 21 -3.83 -9.76 -2.83
N MET A 22 -4.77 -9.63 -3.78
CA MET A 22 -4.50 -8.94 -5.04
C MET A 22 -4.29 -7.43 -4.85
N ALA A 23 -5.05 -6.78 -3.98
CA ALA A 23 -4.88 -5.35 -3.72
C ALA A 23 -3.50 -5.07 -3.10
N GLU A 24 -3.08 -5.89 -2.15
CA GLU A 24 -1.78 -5.76 -1.51
C GLU A 24 -0.63 -6.07 -2.46
N GLY A 25 -0.77 -7.12 -3.28
CA GLY A 25 0.21 -7.48 -4.28
C GLY A 25 0.40 -6.38 -5.33
N ASN A 26 -0.66 -5.65 -5.67
CA ASN A 26 -0.59 -4.54 -6.61
C ASN A 26 0.23 -3.37 -6.06
N ILE A 27 0.16 -3.10 -4.78
CA ILE A 27 0.99 -2.06 -4.14
C ILE A 27 2.47 -2.44 -4.27
N ASP A 28 2.82 -3.66 -3.93
CA ASP A 28 4.21 -4.11 -3.97
C ASP A 28 4.79 -4.03 -5.37
N LEU A 29 4.05 -4.51 -6.36
CA LEU A 29 4.49 -4.47 -7.75
C LEU A 29 4.65 -3.03 -8.26
N LEU A 30 3.68 -2.19 -8.00
CA LEU A 30 3.68 -0.81 -8.47
C LEU A 30 4.81 -0.01 -7.84
N MET A 31 4.97 -0.14 -6.52
CA MET A 31 5.96 0.64 -5.80
C MET A 31 7.39 0.16 -6.05
N SER A 32 7.57 -1.13 -6.35
CA SER A 32 8.89 -1.68 -6.68
C SER A 32 9.46 -1.08 -7.96
N ASP A 33 8.60 -0.60 -8.86
CA ASP A 33 9.02 -0.05 -10.14
C ASP A 33 9.13 1.48 -10.16
N VAL A 34 8.80 2.15 -9.06
CA VAL A 34 8.77 3.62 -9.04
C VAL A 34 10.15 4.23 -9.22
N PHE A 35 11.14 3.68 -8.52
CA PHE A 35 12.50 4.20 -8.56
C PHE A 35 13.48 3.17 -9.11
N PRO A 36 14.53 3.62 -9.81
CA PRO A 36 15.65 2.72 -10.11
C PRO A 36 16.28 2.21 -8.82
N GLN A 37 16.76 0.97 -8.84
CA GLN A 37 17.38 0.36 -7.66
C GLN A 37 18.61 1.14 -7.17
N SER A 38 19.26 1.87 -8.08
CA SER A 38 20.41 2.72 -7.72
C SER A 38 20.00 3.96 -6.91
N GLN A 39 18.72 4.32 -6.93
CA GLN A 39 18.22 5.52 -6.24
C GLN A 39 17.53 5.17 -4.93
N ALA A 40 16.50 4.34 -4.99
CA ALA A 40 15.72 3.98 -3.81
C ALA A 40 15.09 2.60 -3.98
N ALA A 41 14.90 1.91 -2.88
CA ALA A 41 14.26 0.61 -2.85
C ALA A 41 12.94 0.70 -2.09
N TYR A 42 11.91 0.07 -2.64
CA TYR A 42 10.66 -0.14 -1.92
C TYR A 42 10.87 -1.23 -0.88
N ILE A 43 10.51 -0.96 0.37
CA ILE A 43 10.73 -1.91 1.47
C ILE A 43 9.44 -2.45 2.09
N GLY A 44 8.30 -2.01 1.62
CA GLY A 44 7.02 -2.50 2.11
C GLY A 44 6.05 -1.38 2.45
N TYR A 45 4.94 -1.75 3.05
CA TYR A 45 3.94 -0.79 3.49
C TYR A 45 3.44 -1.14 4.89
N GLU A 46 2.87 -0.17 5.55
CA GLU A 46 2.26 -0.32 6.86
C GLU A 46 0.82 0.16 6.82
N SER A 47 -0.05 -0.56 7.51
CA SER A 47 -1.46 -0.20 7.65
C SER A 47 -1.70 0.23 9.10
N ILE A 48 -2.14 1.46 9.29
CA ILE A 48 -2.34 2.01 10.63
C ILE A 48 -3.80 2.42 10.80
N GLU A 49 -4.44 1.88 11.83
CA GLU A 49 -5.80 2.26 12.17
C GLU A 49 -5.81 3.62 12.87
N ARG A 50 -6.78 4.46 12.49
CA ARG A 50 -6.95 5.75 13.16
C ARG A 50 -7.57 5.54 14.53
N GLN A 51 -6.95 6.14 15.52
CA GLN A 51 -7.42 6.06 16.91
C GLN A 51 -8.29 7.25 17.30
N ASP A 52 -8.34 8.27 16.43
CA ASP A 52 -9.12 9.49 16.68
C ASP A 52 -10.58 9.36 16.28
N ILE A 53 -11.01 8.18 15.84
CA ILE A 53 -12.39 7.92 15.45
C ILE A 53 -13.15 7.35 16.66
N PRO A 54 -14.35 7.89 16.98
CA PRO A 54 -15.15 7.35 18.08
C PRO A 54 -15.50 5.89 17.85
N GLU A 55 -15.49 5.09 18.91
CA GLU A 55 -15.87 3.68 18.86
C GLU A 55 -17.31 3.48 18.40
N SER A 56 -18.16 4.49 18.58
CA SER A 56 -19.53 4.48 18.10
C SER A 56 -19.65 4.58 16.59
N SER A 57 -18.59 4.96 15.90
CA SER A 57 -18.58 5.01 14.45
C SER A 57 -18.47 3.62 13.87
N SER A 58 -19.35 3.28 12.93
CA SER A 58 -19.30 2.02 12.21
C SER A 58 -18.29 2.04 11.06
N VAL A 59 -17.62 3.17 10.84
CA VAL A 59 -16.69 3.35 9.73
C VAL A 59 -15.29 3.03 10.20
N GLU A 60 -14.68 2.01 9.61
CA GLU A 60 -13.27 1.74 9.78
C GLU A 60 -12.49 2.73 8.94
N ARG A 61 -11.55 3.42 9.57
CA ARG A 61 -10.66 4.33 8.87
C ARG A 61 -9.23 4.01 9.25
N LYS A 62 -8.42 3.86 8.22
CA LYS A 62 -7.00 3.57 8.40
C LYS A 62 -6.23 4.27 7.31
N TYR A 63 -4.94 4.44 7.54
CA TYR A 63 -4.09 5.02 6.53
C TYR A 63 -2.95 4.08 6.18
N LEU A 64 -2.51 4.20 4.94
CA LEU A 64 -1.45 3.39 4.37
C LEU A 64 -0.17 4.22 4.34
N ILE A 65 0.93 3.64 4.79
CA ILE A 65 2.26 4.23 4.67
C ILE A 65 3.08 3.32 3.76
N VAL A 66 3.52 3.86 2.65
CA VAL A 66 4.39 3.15 1.71
C VAL A 66 5.83 3.54 2.01
N ASP A 67 6.67 2.56 2.31
CA ASP A 67 8.02 2.78 2.79
C ASP A 67 9.06 2.55 1.71
N PHE A 68 9.97 3.51 1.59
CA PHE A 68 11.13 3.43 0.71
C PHE A 68 12.41 3.69 1.49
N ARG A 69 13.52 3.19 0.97
CA ARG A 69 14.85 3.46 1.51
C ARG A 69 15.74 3.94 0.39
N PHE A 70 16.38 5.09 0.59
CA PHE A 70 17.37 5.57 -0.37
C PHE A 70 18.65 4.73 -0.29
N THR A 71 19.23 4.47 -1.45
CA THR A 71 20.46 3.68 -1.55
C THR A 71 21.63 4.40 -0.91
N GLU A 72 21.65 5.71 -1.04
CA GLU A 72 22.64 6.57 -0.42
C GLU A 72 21.97 7.44 0.64
N GLN A 73 22.53 8.59 0.93
CA GLN A 73 21.95 9.50 1.90
C GLN A 73 20.60 10.03 1.43
N LEU A 74 19.70 10.26 2.38
CA LEU A 74 18.43 10.90 2.10
C LEU A 74 18.68 12.27 1.48
N PRO A 75 18.19 12.53 0.25
CA PRO A 75 18.34 13.85 -0.36
C PRO A 75 17.50 14.88 0.40
N ALA A 76 17.87 16.14 0.24
CA ALA A 76 17.14 17.24 0.84
C ALA A 76 16.50 18.12 -0.23
N GLY A 77 15.59 18.98 0.21
CA GLY A 77 15.03 20.02 -0.64
C GLY A 77 14.26 19.47 -1.84
N GLU A 78 14.57 20.01 -3.01
CA GLU A 78 13.84 19.72 -4.24
C GLU A 78 13.92 18.25 -4.67
N GLN A 79 15.04 17.60 -4.45
CA GLN A 79 15.20 16.19 -4.82
C GLN A 79 14.29 15.29 -3.99
N LEU A 80 14.18 15.58 -2.71
CA LEU A 80 13.26 14.84 -1.84
C LEU A 80 11.82 15.07 -2.26
N GLN A 81 11.45 16.31 -2.53
CA GLN A 81 10.10 16.65 -2.99
C GLN A 81 9.76 15.98 -4.31
N ALA A 82 10.71 15.94 -5.24
CA ALA A 82 10.51 15.25 -6.51
C ALA A 82 10.29 13.74 -6.31
N SER A 83 11.02 13.14 -5.39
CA SER A 83 10.86 11.73 -5.06
C SER A 83 9.49 11.45 -4.42
N VAL A 84 9.06 12.30 -3.50
CA VAL A 84 7.73 12.22 -2.90
C VAL A 84 6.65 12.30 -3.97
N HIS A 85 6.76 13.30 -4.85
CA HIS A 85 5.80 13.51 -5.93
C HIS A 85 5.74 12.30 -6.86
N LYS A 86 6.88 11.74 -7.22
CA LYS A 86 6.95 10.59 -8.11
C LYS A 86 6.23 9.38 -7.52
N ALA A 87 6.49 9.07 -6.25
CA ALA A 87 5.85 7.95 -5.58
C ALA A 87 4.34 8.17 -5.42
N CYS A 88 3.94 9.36 -4.97
CA CYS A 88 2.53 9.70 -4.80
C CYS A 88 1.78 9.63 -6.12
N MET A 89 2.35 10.17 -7.20
CA MET A 89 1.68 10.16 -8.50
C MET A 89 1.57 8.75 -9.08
N ALA A 90 2.58 7.92 -8.91
CA ALA A 90 2.52 6.53 -9.34
C ALA A 90 1.35 5.81 -8.69
N LEU A 91 1.13 6.07 -7.41
CA LEU A 91 0.05 5.46 -6.65
C LEU A 91 -1.32 6.03 -7.06
N LEU A 92 -1.44 7.35 -7.10
CA LEU A 92 -2.71 8.03 -7.36
C LEU A 92 -3.21 7.85 -8.80
N LYS A 93 -2.32 7.67 -9.76
CA LYS A 93 -2.70 7.40 -11.15
C LYS A 93 -3.35 6.05 -11.34
N ASN A 94 -3.10 5.11 -10.46
CA ASN A 94 -3.70 3.79 -10.53
C ASN A 94 -5.07 3.82 -9.86
N ARG A 95 -6.10 4.11 -10.65
CA ARG A 95 -7.46 4.29 -10.15
C ARG A 95 -8.03 3.03 -9.52
N GLU A 96 -7.70 1.86 -10.06
CA GLU A 96 -8.17 0.59 -9.51
C GLU A 96 -7.59 0.36 -8.12
N LEU A 97 -6.31 0.66 -7.93
CA LEU A 97 -5.67 0.54 -6.64
C LEU A 97 -6.27 1.50 -5.63
N VAL A 98 -6.46 2.76 -6.02
CA VAL A 98 -7.08 3.77 -5.14
C VAL A 98 -8.47 3.34 -4.73
N ARG A 99 -9.26 2.82 -5.66
CA ARG A 99 -10.60 2.33 -5.37
C ARG A 99 -10.57 1.15 -4.40
N SER A 100 -9.65 0.20 -4.62
CA SER A 100 -9.50 -0.96 -3.75
C SER A 100 -9.11 -0.54 -2.33
N LEU A 101 -8.22 0.43 -2.21
CA LEU A 101 -7.82 0.96 -0.91
C LEU A 101 -8.99 1.63 -0.20
N SER A 102 -9.74 2.45 -0.92
CA SER A 102 -10.92 3.12 -0.38
C SER A 102 -11.95 2.08 0.09
N ASP A 103 -12.20 1.06 -0.71
CA ASP A 103 -13.14 -0.01 -0.37
C ASP A 103 -12.66 -0.82 0.84
N SER A 104 -11.36 -0.85 1.08
CA SER A 104 -10.77 -1.56 2.23
C SER A 104 -10.69 -0.70 3.49
N GLY A 105 -11.18 0.54 3.44
CA GLY A 105 -11.23 1.41 4.61
C GLY A 105 -10.08 2.41 4.73
N TYR A 106 -9.21 2.49 3.74
CA TYR A 106 -8.13 3.48 3.74
C TYR A 106 -8.65 4.83 3.28
N ASP A 107 -8.43 5.85 4.10
CA ASP A 107 -8.83 7.22 3.79
C ASP A 107 -7.65 8.16 3.57
N MET A 108 -6.43 7.66 3.74
CA MET A 108 -5.21 8.44 3.55
C MET A 108 -4.09 7.52 3.08
N VAL A 109 -3.23 8.05 2.23
CA VAL A 109 -2.02 7.37 1.79
C VAL A 109 -0.84 8.31 1.97
N SER A 110 0.21 7.79 2.59
CA SER A 110 1.45 8.51 2.84
C SER A 110 2.64 7.74 2.27
N VAL A 111 3.70 8.46 1.98
CA VAL A 111 4.97 7.91 1.54
C VAL A 111 6.03 8.25 2.57
N ALA A 112 6.82 7.28 2.96
CA ALA A 112 7.91 7.48 3.92
C ALA A 112 9.24 7.08 3.30
N PHE A 113 10.29 7.83 3.64
CA PHE A 113 11.65 7.56 3.20
C PHE A 113 12.54 7.36 4.41
N ASP A 114 13.26 6.25 4.44
CA ASP A 114 14.19 5.86 5.51
C ASP A 114 13.53 5.84 6.89
N ARG A 115 12.19 5.70 6.92
CA ARG A 115 11.36 5.70 8.12
C ARG A 115 11.49 6.97 8.97
N ARG A 116 11.98 8.04 8.36
CA ARG A 116 12.17 9.33 9.06
C ARG A 116 11.31 10.43 8.48
N SER A 117 11.15 10.44 7.16
CA SER A 117 10.44 11.51 6.47
C SER A 117 9.18 10.93 5.87
N GLN A 118 8.03 11.37 6.37
CA GLN A 118 6.73 10.91 5.93
C GLN A 118 5.95 12.07 5.33
N PHE A 119 5.32 11.82 4.18
CA PHE A 119 4.57 12.82 3.42
C PHE A 119 3.24 12.24 2.98
N ASP A 120 2.17 13.00 3.18
CA ASP A 120 0.84 12.59 2.75
C ASP A 120 0.67 12.81 1.26
N CYS A 121 0.11 11.82 0.57
CA CYS A 121 -0.22 11.93 -0.85
C CYS A 121 -1.63 12.49 -1.05
N LEU A 122 -2.50 12.25 -0.10
CA LEU A 122 -3.90 12.69 -0.11
C LEU A 122 -4.24 13.38 1.18
#